data_d4b612b30c60a1f04df507b3c0310c3d
#
_entry.id   d4b612b30c60a1f04df507b3c0310c3d
#
_cell.length_a   1.000
_cell.length_b   1.000
_cell.length_c   1.000
_cell.angle_alpha   90.00
_cell.angle_beta   90.00
_cell.angle_gamma   90.00
#
_symmetry.space_group_name_H-M   'P 1'
#
loop_
_entity.id
_entity.type
_entity.pdbx_description
1 polymer ?
#
loop_
_entity_poly.entity_id
_entity_poly.type
_entity_poly.pdbx_seq_one_letter_code
_entity_poly.pdbx_strand_id
1 'polypeptide(L)'
;NVYVSLFGSESERKSSLTGLRNSAGWVRRELGKRLRIRYTPEIRFFPDESLDQVYHLEEVFDEIHEQQREAPMLGIGLAEAADTLRGAERFLLTTHQNPDGDAIGSLLGVYHLLRAMGKTEIHCFVDDPVPRTYTNLPGAQAIARPAEEPPEYDLAVVVDVAHAERTGAVADCLLPGKAMLILDHHLGEGERGAMGVIDSSYAAAGEIVVALFAAAGVPISPEAAHCLYVAQITDTGGYRFSNTNARSHRIAAELLEAGVAAAEICCEVFECISRPQFELLRLVLDRMELEADGRVAHTW
;
A
#
# COMPACT_ATOMS: atom_id res chain seq x y z
N ASN A 1 -31.44 -14.63 15.62
CA ASN A 1 -31.47 -14.02 14.29
C ASN A 1 -30.14 -14.33 13.58
N VAL A 2 -30.22 -14.57 12.28
CA VAL A 2 -29.06 -14.77 11.41
C VAL A 2 -29.17 -13.72 10.30
N TYR A 3 -28.19 -12.84 10.21
CA TYR A 3 -28.11 -11.85 9.15
C TYR A 3 -27.26 -12.42 8.02
N VAL A 4 -27.72 -12.25 6.78
CA VAL A 4 -27.11 -12.85 5.58
C VAL A 4 -26.91 -11.79 4.51
N SER A 5 -25.68 -11.68 4.03
CA SER A 5 -25.35 -10.85 2.87
C SER A 5 -25.77 -11.61 1.60
N LEU A 6 -26.60 -10.99 0.79
CA LEU A 6 -27.16 -11.58 -0.43
C LEU A 6 -26.67 -10.80 -1.65
N PHE A 7 -26.09 -11.51 -2.61
CA PHE A 7 -25.57 -10.93 -3.85
C PHE A 7 -26.55 -11.12 -5.01
N GLY A 8 -26.48 -10.26 -6.01
CA GLY A 8 -27.31 -10.29 -7.21
C GLY A 8 -28.36 -9.20 -7.27
N SER A 9 -29.22 -9.24 -8.30
CA SER A 9 -30.35 -8.32 -8.48
C SER A 9 -31.35 -8.41 -7.32
N GLU A 10 -32.17 -7.40 -7.14
CA GLU A 10 -33.21 -7.35 -6.09
C GLU A 10 -34.12 -8.58 -6.12
N SER A 11 -34.47 -9.05 -7.33
CA SER A 11 -35.29 -10.26 -7.54
C SER A 11 -34.56 -11.53 -7.06
N GLU A 12 -33.26 -11.65 -7.34
CA GLU A 12 -32.43 -12.79 -6.92
C GLU A 12 -32.20 -12.78 -5.42
N ARG A 13 -31.92 -11.64 -4.81
CA ARG A 13 -31.79 -11.47 -3.36
C ARG A 13 -33.08 -11.87 -2.64
N LYS A 14 -34.22 -11.43 -3.14
CA LYS A 14 -35.55 -11.77 -2.59
C LYS A 14 -35.86 -13.27 -2.70
N SER A 15 -35.52 -13.88 -3.81
CA SER A 15 -35.65 -15.33 -4.03
C SER A 15 -34.75 -16.12 -3.09
N SER A 16 -33.47 -15.73 -2.94
CA SER A 16 -32.50 -16.36 -2.05
C SER A 16 -32.89 -16.26 -0.59
N LEU A 17 -33.38 -15.11 -0.13
CA LEU A 17 -33.87 -14.92 1.22
C LEU A 17 -35.09 -15.80 1.51
N THR A 18 -35.98 -15.94 0.52
CA THR A 18 -37.16 -16.82 0.62
C THR A 18 -36.73 -18.29 0.74
N GLY A 19 -35.75 -18.73 -0.05
CA GLY A 19 -35.15 -20.07 0.03
C GLY A 19 -34.54 -20.36 1.40
N LEU A 20 -33.78 -19.41 1.95
CA LEU A 20 -33.19 -19.51 3.29
C LEU A 20 -34.25 -19.61 4.38
N ARG A 21 -35.30 -18.78 4.33
CA ARG A 21 -36.42 -18.82 5.30
C ARG A 21 -37.13 -20.13 5.25
N ASN A 22 -37.38 -20.69 4.07
CA ASN A 22 -38.02 -22.02 3.90
C ASN A 22 -37.11 -23.14 4.44
N SER A 23 -35.80 -22.96 4.42
CA SER A 23 -34.84 -23.95 4.92
C SER A 23 -34.56 -23.83 6.43
N ALA A 24 -35.08 -22.81 7.13
CA ALA A 24 -34.82 -22.56 8.55
C ALA A 24 -35.10 -23.76 9.46
N GLY A 25 -36.17 -24.50 9.17
CA GLY A 25 -36.52 -25.68 9.93
C GLY A 25 -35.53 -26.85 9.75
N TRP A 26 -34.96 -26.99 8.57
CA TRP A 26 -33.91 -27.98 8.30
C TRP A 26 -32.60 -27.57 9.00
N VAL A 27 -32.16 -26.31 8.85
CA VAL A 27 -30.98 -25.79 9.51
C VAL A 27 -31.08 -25.94 11.03
N ARG A 28 -32.22 -25.62 11.63
CA ARG A 28 -32.47 -25.79 13.06
C ARG A 28 -32.29 -27.24 13.51
N ARG A 29 -32.78 -28.22 12.73
CA ARG A 29 -32.61 -29.64 13.04
C ARG A 29 -31.16 -30.09 12.95
N GLU A 30 -30.43 -29.63 11.93
CA GLU A 30 -28.99 -29.97 11.77
C GLU A 30 -28.14 -29.35 12.89
N LEU A 31 -28.39 -28.10 13.26
CA LEU A 31 -27.74 -27.46 14.41
C LEU A 31 -28.04 -28.21 15.72
N GLY A 32 -29.30 -28.64 15.95
CA GLY A 32 -29.65 -29.38 17.13
C GLY A 32 -28.96 -30.74 17.25
N LYS A 33 -28.61 -31.36 16.12
CA LYS A 33 -27.82 -32.61 16.11
C LYS A 33 -26.33 -32.37 16.42
N ARG A 34 -25.78 -31.23 15.99
CA ARG A 34 -24.35 -30.92 16.13
C ARG A 34 -24.00 -30.18 17.42
N LEU A 35 -24.90 -29.27 17.85
CA LEU A 35 -24.75 -28.52 19.09
C LEU A 35 -25.41 -29.32 20.21
N ARG A 36 -24.66 -29.79 21.19
CA ARG A 36 -25.19 -30.52 22.37
C ARG A 36 -25.97 -29.60 23.32
N ILE A 37 -26.86 -28.75 22.77
CA ILE A 37 -27.69 -27.84 23.56
C ILE A 37 -29.05 -28.44 23.83
N ARG A 38 -29.54 -28.19 25.05
CA ARG A 38 -30.82 -28.76 25.55
C ARG A 38 -32.07 -28.23 24.79
N TYR A 39 -31.88 -27.07 24.12
CA TYR A 39 -32.94 -26.42 23.34
C TYR A 39 -32.36 -25.73 22.12
N THR A 40 -32.73 -26.12 20.92
CA THR A 40 -32.29 -25.44 19.70
C THR A 40 -33.22 -24.25 19.43
N PRO A 41 -32.73 -23.01 19.44
CA PRO A 41 -33.54 -21.82 19.24
C PRO A 41 -34.16 -21.79 17.83
N GLU A 42 -35.21 -20.99 17.68
CA GLU A 42 -35.78 -20.70 16.37
C GLU A 42 -34.79 -19.89 15.56
N ILE A 43 -34.59 -20.27 14.30
CA ILE A 43 -33.68 -19.56 13.37
C ILE A 43 -34.52 -18.68 12.46
N ARG A 44 -34.18 -17.40 12.41
CA ARG A 44 -34.79 -16.41 11.51
C ARG A 44 -33.70 -15.73 10.70
N PHE A 45 -33.84 -15.76 9.38
CA PHE A 45 -32.92 -15.12 8.44
C PHE A 45 -33.41 -13.71 8.09
N PHE A 46 -32.51 -12.75 8.19
CA PHE A 46 -32.70 -11.37 7.83
C PHE A 46 -31.65 -10.94 6.80
N PRO A 47 -31.97 -10.06 5.86
CA PRO A 47 -30.94 -9.47 5.01
C PRO A 47 -30.01 -8.64 5.89
N ASP A 48 -28.72 -8.67 5.57
CA ASP A 48 -27.73 -7.77 6.14
C ASP A 48 -27.65 -6.54 5.22
N GLU A 49 -28.22 -5.45 5.66
CA GLU A 49 -28.24 -4.18 4.92
C GLU A 49 -26.98 -3.34 5.18
N SER A 50 -26.06 -3.82 6.01
CA SER A 50 -24.83 -3.09 6.33
C SER A 50 -23.97 -2.85 5.09
N LEU A 51 -23.93 -3.82 4.16
CA LEU A 51 -23.22 -3.67 2.89
C LEU A 51 -23.91 -2.68 1.94
N ASP A 52 -25.25 -2.69 1.88
CA ASP A 52 -25.99 -1.73 1.05
C ASP A 52 -25.80 -0.28 1.55
N GLN A 53 -25.62 -0.08 2.87
CA GLN A 53 -25.27 1.22 3.45
C GLN A 53 -23.84 1.63 3.13
N VAL A 54 -22.89 0.70 3.09
CA VAL A 54 -21.50 0.97 2.67
C VAL A 54 -21.45 1.34 1.19
N TYR A 55 -22.11 0.60 0.32
CA TYR A 55 -22.20 0.94 -1.11
C TYR A 55 -22.91 2.28 -1.35
N HIS A 56 -23.95 2.58 -0.59
CA HIS A 56 -24.64 3.89 -0.70
C HIS A 56 -23.78 5.04 -0.17
N LEU A 57 -22.95 4.81 0.84
CA LEU A 57 -21.96 5.78 1.28
C LEU A 57 -20.85 5.98 0.24
N GLU A 58 -20.39 4.92 -0.40
CA GLU A 58 -19.45 5.02 -1.53
C GLU A 58 -20.06 5.80 -2.71
N GLU A 59 -21.31 5.52 -3.09
CA GLU A 59 -22.03 6.29 -4.13
C GLU A 59 -22.18 7.77 -3.73
N VAL A 60 -22.50 8.08 -2.49
CA VAL A 60 -22.61 9.46 -2.00
C VAL A 60 -21.24 10.14 -1.93
N PHE A 61 -20.18 9.42 -1.55
CA PHE A 61 -18.82 9.95 -1.62
C PHE A 61 -18.38 10.18 -3.07
N ASP A 62 -18.70 9.27 -3.97
CA ASP A 62 -18.44 9.45 -5.42
C ASP A 62 -19.21 10.64 -5.99
N GLU A 63 -20.49 10.85 -5.60
CA GLU A 63 -21.27 12.02 -5.99
C GLU A 63 -20.72 13.34 -5.41
N ILE A 64 -20.20 13.32 -4.17
CA ILE A 64 -19.55 14.47 -3.55
C ILE A 64 -18.22 14.77 -4.26
N HIS A 65 -17.44 13.75 -4.62
CA HIS A 65 -16.21 13.89 -5.39
C HIS A 65 -16.48 14.35 -6.84
N GLU A 66 -17.57 13.91 -7.47
CA GLU A 66 -17.99 14.45 -8.79
C GLU A 66 -18.41 15.92 -8.74
N GLN A 67 -18.95 16.38 -7.61
CA GLN A 67 -19.32 17.79 -7.42
C GLN A 67 -18.13 18.71 -7.16
N GLN A 68 -17.02 18.18 -6.66
CA GLN A 68 -15.72 18.85 -6.61
C GLN A 68 -14.94 18.49 -7.88
N ARG A 69 -15.31 19.08 -9.02
CA ARG A 69 -14.76 18.82 -10.36
C ARG A 69 -13.26 19.14 -10.44
N GLU A 70 -12.44 18.31 -9.84
CA GLU A 70 -11.03 18.24 -10.21
C GLU A 70 -10.89 17.36 -11.47
N ALA A 71 -10.00 17.77 -12.38
CA ALA A 71 -9.70 17.01 -13.58
C ALA A 71 -9.21 15.59 -13.20
N PRO A 72 -9.46 14.56 -14.04
CA PRO A 72 -8.86 13.26 -13.80
C PRO A 72 -7.34 13.39 -13.73
N MET A 73 -6.67 12.43 -13.07
CA MET A 73 -5.20 12.39 -13.03
C MET A 73 -4.64 12.44 -14.46
N LEU A 74 -3.61 13.25 -14.67
CA LEU A 74 -2.86 13.30 -15.92
C LEU A 74 -1.76 12.24 -15.91
N GLY A 75 -1.95 11.14 -16.63
CA GLY A 75 -0.88 10.16 -16.87
C GLY A 75 0.26 10.78 -17.69
N ILE A 76 1.48 10.75 -17.17
CA ILE A 76 2.66 11.31 -17.83
C ILE A 76 3.74 10.25 -18.01
N GLY A 77 4.67 10.50 -18.95
CA GLY A 77 5.84 9.64 -19.11
C GLY A 77 6.98 9.99 -18.14
N LEU A 78 7.94 9.05 -17.99
CA LEU A 78 9.11 9.24 -17.13
C LEU A 78 9.95 10.49 -17.49
N ALA A 79 10.07 10.82 -18.78
CA ALA A 79 10.80 12.02 -19.21
C ALA A 79 10.09 13.29 -18.72
N GLU A 80 8.77 13.37 -18.84
CA GLU A 80 7.97 14.49 -18.36
C GLU A 80 7.99 14.59 -16.83
N ALA A 81 7.95 13.45 -16.12
CA ALA A 81 8.12 13.40 -14.67
C ALA A 81 9.51 13.95 -14.25
N ALA A 82 10.58 13.56 -14.98
CA ALA A 82 11.92 14.09 -14.73
C ALA A 82 12.02 15.60 -14.99
N ASP A 83 11.34 16.10 -16.03
CA ASP A 83 11.29 17.54 -16.32
C ASP A 83 10.50 18.29 -15.24
N THR A 84 9.42 17.71 -14.74
CA THR A 84 8.64 18.26 -13.62
C THR A 84 9.51 18.40 -12.37
N LEU A 85 10.30 17.37 -12.03
CA LEU A 85 11.26 17.43 -10.91
C LEU A 85 12.35 18.50 -11.12
N ARG A 86 12.82 18.69 -12.35
CA ARG A 86 13.80 19.76 -12.64
C ARG A 86 13.23 21.16 -12.44
N GLY A 87 11.94 21.34 -12.77
CA GLY A 87 11.25 22.63 -12.72
C GLY A 87 10.91 23.13 -11.33
N ALA A 88 10.80 22.25 -10.33
CA ALA A 88 10.49 22.60 -8.95
C ALA A 88 11.75 22.79 -8.11
N GLU A 89 11.67 23.59 -7.04
CA GLU A 89 12.79 23.83 -6.12
C GLU A 89 12.52 23.30 -4.71
N ARG A 90 11.28 23.37 -4.24
CA ARG A 90 10.85 22.97 -2.90
C ARG A 90 9.92 21.75 -3.00
N PHE A 91 10.24 20.73 -2.27
CA PHE A 91 9.54 19.42 -2.38
C PHE A 91 8.95 18.97 -1.06
N LEU A 92 7.77 18.35 -1.15
CA LEU A 92 7.20 17.53 -0.09
C LEU A 92 7.13 16.10 -0.61
N LEU A 93 7.88 15.19 0.02
CA LEU A 93 7.87 13.75 -0.32
C LEU A 93 7.06 13.00 0.71
N THR A 94 6.21 12.09 0.27
CA THR A 94 5.42 11.24 1.17
C THR A 94 5.09 9.89 0.54
N THR A 95 4.57 8.99 1.36
CA THR A 95 4.09 7.67 1.00
C THR A 95 2.89 7.29 1.88
N HIS A 96 2.39 6.06 1.77
CA HIS A 96 1.21 5.59 2.49
C HIS A 96 1.45 5.37 4.00
N GLN A 97 0.34 5.31 4.77
CA GLN A 97 0.33 4.87 6.17
C GLN A 97 0.83 3.43 6.30
N ASN A 98 1.40 3.09 7.47
CA ASN A 98 2.05 1.81 7.72
C ASN A 98 3.06 1.46 6.62
N PRO A 99 4.06 2.32 6.38
CA PRO A 99 4.96 2.19 5.24
C PRO A 99 5.80 0.92 5.35
N ASP A 100 5.92 0.24 4.24
CA ASP A 100 6.78 -0.94 4.10
C ASP A 100 8.14 -0.60 3.47
N GLY A 101 8.84 -1.61 2.95
CA GLY A 101 10.16 -1.41 2.37
C GLY A 101 10.12 -0.74 1.01
N ASP A 102 9.07 -0.97 0.20
CA ASP A 102 8.91 -0.25 -1.08
C ASP A 102 8.58 1.22 -0.83
N ALA A 103 7.64 1.50 0.06
CA ALA A 103 7.26 2.85 0.45
C ALA A 103 8.46 3.70 0.91
N ILE A 104 9.22 3.21 1.90
CA ILE A 104 10.38 3.94 2.45
C ILE A 104 11.55 3.97 1.48
N GLY A 105 11.84 2.84 0.82
CA GLY A 105 12.93 2.74 -0.14
C GLY A 105 12.72 3.64 -1.35
N SER A 106 11.51 3.69 -1.89
CA SER A 106 11.13 4.55 -3.02
C SER A 106 11.13 6.02 -2.66
N LEU A 107 10.61 6.39 -1.48
CA LEU A 107 10.66 7.76 -0.97
C LEU A 107 12.10 8.25 -0.85
N LEU A 108 12.98 7.45 -0.24
CA LEU A 108 14.41 7.79 -0.11
C LEU A 108 15.13 7.75 -1.46
N GLY A 109 14.72 6.87 -2.39
CA GLY A 109 15.20 6.89 -3.76
C GLY A 109 14.95 8.23 -4.45
N VAL A 110 13.72 8.76 -4.35
CA VAL A 110 13.39 10.12 -4.86
C VAL A 110 14.16 11.20 -4.12
N TYR A 111 14.29 11.10 -2.79
CA TYR A 111 15.11 12.02 -2.01
C TYR A 111 16.54 12.11 -2.55
N HIS A 112 17.20 10.98 -2.79
CA HIS A 112 18.57 10.94 -3.33
C HIS A 112 18.65 11.45 -4.77
N LEU A 113 17.63 11.16 -5.61
CA LEU A 113 17.55 11.72 -6.95
C LEU A 113 17.51 13.25 -6.91
N LEU A 114 16.64 13.83 -6.10
CA LEU A 114 16.53 15.29 -5.95
C LEU A 114 17.84 15.91 -5.41
N ARG A 115 18.46 15.26 -4.43
CA ARG A 115 19.79 15.70 -3.91
C ARG A 115 20.85 15.68 -5.00
N ALA A 116 20.89 14.65 -5.84
CA ALA A 116 21.83 14.55 -6.96
C ALA A 116 21.52 15.59 -8.05
N MET A 117 20.28 16.03 -8.20
CA MET A 117 19.87 17.15 -9.05
C MET A 117 20.20 18.53 -8.44
N GLY A 118 20.80 18.58 -7.24
CA GLY A 118 21.16 19.81 -6.56
C GLY A 118 20.04 20.45 -5.73
N LYS A 119 18.89 19.78 -5.57
CA LYS A 119 17.78 20.29 -4.77
C LYS A 119 18.10 20.18 -3.28
N THR A 120 17.78 21.23 -2.51
CA THR A 120 18.14 21.35 -1.08
C THR A 120 16.93 21.44 -0.16
N GLU A 121 15.80 21.97 -0.64
CA GLU A 121 14.57 22.14 0.13
C GLU A 121 13.64 20.95 -0.11
N ILE A 122 13.88 19.87 0.65
CA ILE A 122 13.16 18.61 0.53
C ILE A 122 12.64 18.22 1.91
N HIS A 123 11.33 18.19 2.07
CA HIS A 123 10.64 17.75 3.26
C HIS A 123 10.12 16.33 3.02
N CYS A 124 10.53 15.37 3.84
CA CYS A 124 10.07 13.99 3.79
C CYS A 124 9.14 13.74 4.98
N PHE A 125 7.85 13.55 4.73
CA PHE A 125 6.88 13.31 5.79
C PHE A 125 6.22 11.94 5.61
N VAL A 126 6.09 11.22 6.72
CA VAL A 126 5.37 9.95 6.83
C VAL A 126 4.56 9.98 8.13
N ASP A 127 3.30 9.56 8.07
CA ASP A 127 2.38 9.61 9.22
C ASP A 127 2.81 8.64 10.33
N ASP A 128 3.08 7.39 9.97
CA ASP A 128 3.51 6.38 10.92
C ASP A 128 5.04 6.37 11.12
N PRO A 129 5.51 5.87 12.26
CA PRO A 129 6.95 5.70 12.47
C PRO A 129 7.57 4.80 11.41
N VAL A 130 8.72 5.19 10.87
CA VAL A 130 9.51 4.34 9.99
C VAL A 130 9.75 2.99 10.69
N PRO A 131 9.39 1.85 10.07
CA PRO A 131 9.65 0.54 10.64
C PRO A 131 11.12 0.36 10.98
N ARG A 132 11.39 -0.30 12.11
CA ARG A 132 12.73 -0.42 12.67
C ARG A 132 13.76 -1.00 11.68
N THR A 133 13.33 -1.88 10.81
CA THR A 133 14.13 -2.49 9.74
C THR A 133 14.67 -1.45 8.75
N TYR A 134 13.97 -0.33 8.56
CA TYR A 134 14.29 0.68 7.54
C TYR A 134 14.88 1.97 8.12
N THR A 135 15.04 2.06 9.45
CA THR A 135 15.59 3.26 10.10
C THR A 135 17.06 3.54 9.78
N ASN A 136 17.80 2.52 9.35
CA ASN A 136 19.22 2.63 8.98
C ASN A 136 19.44 2.90 7.49
N LEU A 137 18.38 3.00 6.69
CA LEU A 137 18.52 3.33 5.27
C LEU A 137 19.15 4.71 5.09
N PRO A 138 20.05 4.86 4.09
CA PRO A 138 20.66 6.16 3.78
C PRO A 138 19.60 7.24 3.55
N GLY A 139 19.63 8.30 4.35
CA GLY A 139 18.65 9.39 4.27
C GLY A 139 17.43 9.21 5.18
N ALA A 140 17.23 8.09 5.87
CA ALA A 140 16.07 7.86 6.74
C ALA A 140 15.90 8.93 7.84
N GLN A 141 16.99 9.53 8.30
CA GLN A 141 16.96 10.62 9.28
C GLN A 141 16.30 11.91 8.74
N ALA A 142 16.11 12.05 7.43
CA ALA A 142 15.37 13.16 6.83
C ALA A 142 13.84 12.97 6.90
N ILE A 143 13.38 11.76 7.21
CA ILE A 143 11.95 11.47 7.35
C ILE A 143 11.49 11.97 8.71
N ALA A 144 10.46 12.82 8.69
CA ALA A 144 9.80 13.34 9.87
C ALA A 144 8.30 13.03 9.88
N ARG A 145 7.65 13.23 11.01
CA ARG A 145 6.20 13.28 11.07
C ARG A 145 5.68 14.60 10.51
N PRO A 146 4.45 14.61 9.95
CA PRO A 146 3.86 15.84 9.46
C PRO A 146 3.84 16.92 10.55
N ALA A 147 4.14 18.15 10.16
CA ALA A 147 4.06 19.30 11.05
C ALA A 147 2.62 19.81 11.13
N GLU A 148 2.27 20.51 12.23
CA GLU A 148 0.96 21.16 12.38
C GLU A 148 0.72 22.21 11.26
N GLU A 149 1.78 22.90 10.85
CA GLU A 149 1.76 23.80 9.69
C GLU A 149 2.62 23.18 8.58
N PRO A 150 2.03 22.90 7.40
CA PRO A 150 2.80 22.34 6.30
C PRO A 150 3.86 23.35 5.81
N PRO A 151 5.06 22.87 5.45
CA PRO A 151 6.08 23.75 4.87
C PRO A 151 5.60 24.28 3.51
N GLU A 152 6.18 25.38 3.08
CA GLU A 152 6.00 25.78 1.70
C GLU A 152 6.74 24.82 0.74
N TYR A 153 6.03 24.35 -0.28
CA TYR A 153 6.57 23.52 -1.35
C TYR A 153 5.99 23.91 -2.69
N ASP A 154 6.69 23.56 -3.76
CA ASP A 154 6.26 23.78 -5.14
C ASP A 154 5.63 22.50 -5.72
N LEU A 155 6.14 21.33 -5.33
CA LEU A 155 5.72 20.02 -5.82
C LEU A 155 5.68 19.01 -4.68
N ALA A 156 4.52 18.37 -4.50
CA ALA A 156 4.42 17.15 -3.71
C ALA A 156 4.76 15.94 -4.59
N VAL A 157 5.58 15.01 -4.09
CA VAL A 157 5.84 13.73 -4.75
C VAL A 157 5.35 12.63 -3.81
N VAL A 158 4.37 11.88 -4.29
CA VAL A 158 3.72 10.79 -3.56
C VAL A 158 4.16 9.47 -4.19
N VAL A 159 4.76 8.60 -3.39
CA VAL A 159 5.31 7.33 -3.89
C VAL A 159 4.58 6.14 -3.30
N ASP A 160 4.44 5.09 -4.10
CA ASP A 160 3.86 3.80 -3.70
C ASP A 160 2.40 3.90 -3.19
N VAL A 161 1.70 4.93 -3.62
CA VAL A 161 0.28 5.13 -3.34
C VAL A 161 -0.33 6.10 -4.33
N ALA A 162 -1.49 5.75 -4.88
CA ALA A 162 -2.17 6.53 -5.91
C ALA A 162 -3.07 7.64 -5.34
N HIS A 163 -3.45 7.59 -4.06
CA HIS A 163 -4.43 8.49 -3.44
C HIS A 163 -3.89 9.16 -2.18
N ALA A 164 -4.06 10.48 -2.10
CA ALA A 164 -3.58 11.32 -1.01
C ALA A 164 -4.09 10.90 0.38
N GLU A 165 -5.35 10.49 0.49
CA GLU A 165 -5.97 10.04 1.75
C GLU A 165 -5.27 8.85 2.39
N ARG A 166 -4.59 8.00 1.61
CA ARG A 166 -3.79 6.90 2.13
C ARG A 166 -2.46 7.33 2.76
N THR A 167 -2.09 8.60 2.65
CA THR A 167 -0.89 9.17 3.30
C THR A 167 -1.14 9.55 4.77
N GLY A 168 -2.36 9.35 5.29
CA GLY A 168 -2.75 9.64 6.66
C GLY A 168 -2.71 11.13 6.97
N ALA A 169 -2.16 11.51 8.12
CA ALA A 169 -2.07 12.92 8.52
C ALA A 169 -1.24 13.79 7.55
N VAL A 170 -0.43 13.20 6.67
CA VAL A 170 0.29 13.96 5.63
C VAL A 170 -0.69 14.50 4.58
N ALA A 171 -1.86 13.89 4.40
CA ALA A 171 -2.89 14.40 3.48
C ALA A 171 -3.27 15.86 3.79
N ASP A 172 -3.28 16.25 5.05
CA ASP A 172 -3.55 17.65 5.47
C ASP A 172 -2.43 18.62 5.04
N CYS A 173 -1.24 18.10 4.74
CA CYS A 173 -0.12 18.86 4.21
C CYS A 173 -0.15 18.96 2.67
N LEU A 174 -0.95 18.13 1.98
CA LEU A 174 -1.10 18.15 0.54
C LEU A 174 -2.14 19.22 0.17
N LEU A 175 -1.68 20.46 0.07
CA LEU A 175 -2.54 21.63 -0.06
C LEU A 175 -3.29 21.65 -1.40
N PRO A 176 -4.59 21.97 -1.41
CA PRO A 176 -5.38 22.12 -2.63
C PRO A 176 -4.74 23.11 -3.62
N GLY A 177 -4.72 22.73 -4.91
CA GLY A 177 -4.16 23.56 -5.97
C GLY A 177 -2.64 23.57 -6.07
N LYS A 178 -1.91 22.84 -5.22
CA LYS A 178 -0.48 22.58 -5.38
C LYS A 178 -0.25 21.44 -6.35
N ALA A 179 0.85 21.52 -7.10
CA ALA A 179 1.24 20.44 -8.01
C ALA A 179 1.59 19.16 -7.24
N MET A 180 1.11 18.01 -7.76
CA MET A 180 1.37 16.70 -7.20
C MET A 180 1.83 15.74 -8.30
N LEU A 181 2.91 15.01 -8.04
CA LEU A 181 3.44 13.93 -8.87
C LEU A 181 3.32 12.61 -8.12
N ILE A 182 2.60 11.66 -8.72
CA ILE A 182 2.42 10.31 -8.19
C ILE A 182 3.34 9.34 -8.93
N LEU A 183 4.03 8.49 -8.19
CA LEU A 183 4.85 7.40 -8.71
C LEU A 183 4.37 6.10 -8.06
N ASP A 184 3.58 5.30 -8.79
CA ASP A 184 2.93 4.13 -8.22
C ASP A 184 2.88 2.97 -9.21
N HIS A 185 2.93 1.73 -8.71
CA HIS A 185 2.85 0.51 -9.49
C HIS A 185 1.56 -0.28 -9.27
N HIS A 186 0.69 0.18 -8.38
CA HIS A 186 -0.58 -0.47 -8.12
C HIS A 186 -1.58 -0.31 -9.28
N LEU A 187 -2.55 -1.24 -9.36
CA LEU A 187 -3.66 -1.14 -10.29
C LEU A 187 -4.66 -0.10 -9.78
N GLY A 188 -5.10 0.81 -10.65
CA GLY A 188 -6.13 1.78 -10.32
C GLY A 188 -5.94 3.12 -11.02
N GLU A 189 -6.88 4.01 -10.77
CA GLU A 189 -6.78 5.41 -11.14
C GLU A 189 -6.06 6.16 -10.02
N GLY A 190 -5.29 7.18 -10.37
CA GLY A 190 -4.61 8.02 -9.38
C GLY A 190 -5.45 9.22 -8.95
N GLU A 191 -4.90 9.98 -8.00
CA GLU A 191 -5.50 11.19 -7.42
C GLU A 191 -5.93 12.18 -8.49
N ARG A 192 -7.15 12.68 -8.40
CA ARG A 192 -7.68 13.68 -9.34
C ARG A 192 -6.89 14.99 -9.23
N GLY A 193 -6.65 15.63 -10.37
CA GLY A 193 -5.87 16.86 -10.43
C GLY A 193 -4.35 16.68 -10.32
N ALA A 194 -3.88 15.48 -9.97
CA ALA A 194 -2.47 15.15 -9.96
C ALA A 194 -1.94 14.77 -11.36
N MET A 195 -0.62 14.80 -11.52
CA MET A 195 0.08 14.12 -12.61
C MET A 195 0.77 12.89 -12.06
N GLY A 196 1.01 11.85 -12.87
CA GLY A 196 1.66 10.68 -12.34
C GLY A 196 2.11 9.65 -13.37
N VAL A 197 3.05 8.84 -12.93
CA VAL A 197 3.48 7.60 -13.59
C VAL A 197 2.90 6.46 -12.77
N ILE A 198 1.77 5.91 -13.23
CA ILE A 198 1.17 4.71 -12.63
C ILE A 198 1.29 3.58 -13.64
N ASP A 199 2.11 2.57 -13.32
CA ASP A 199 2.39 1.47 -14.24
C ASP A 199 2.58 0.14 -13.50
N SER A 200 1.55 -0.68 -13.50
CA SER A 200 1.51 -2.00 -12.85
C SER A 200 2.41 -3.06 -13.52
N SER A 201 3.11 -2.72 -14.61
CA SER A 201 4.13 -3.60 -15.19
C SER A 201 5.45 -3.58 -14.42
N TYR A 202 5.64 -2.60 -13.53
CA TYR A 202 6.74 -2.59 -12.57
C TYR A 202 6.37 -3.43 -11.34
N ALA A 203 7.36 -4.11 -10.78
CA ALA A 203 7.14 -4.98 -9.62
C ALA A 203 7.14 -4.22 -8.28
N ALA A 204 7.61 -2.98 -8.27
CA ALA A 204 7.75 -2.12 -7.12
C ALA A 204 7.76 -0.65 -7.57
N ALA A 205 7.33 0.28 -6.73
CA ALA A 205 7.47 1.72 -7.00
C ALA A 205 8.94 2.13 -7.11
N GLY A 206 9.84 1.46 -6.38
CA GLY A 206 11.29 1.64 -6.50
C GLY A 206 11.83 1.37 -7.90
N GLU A 207 11.25 0.44 -8.66
CA GLU A 207 11.64 0.22 -10.06
C GLU A 207 11.27 1.41 -10.97
N ILE A 208 10.15 2.08 -10.70
CA ILE A 208 9.77 3.32 -11.39
C ILE A 208 10.79 4.43 -11.07
N VAL A 209 11.23 4.51 -9.82
CA VAL A 209 12.23 5.51 -9.40
C VAL A 209 13.58 5.23 -10.07
N VAL A 210 14.02 3.97 -10.23
CA VAL A 210 15.22 3.62 -11.01
C VAL A 210 15.09 4.12 -12.45
N ALA A 211 13.96 3.85 -13.10
CA ALA A 211 13.71 4.34 -14.45
C ALA A 211 13.66 5.88 -14.53
N LEU A 212 13.24 6.54 -13.47
CA LEU A 212 13.25 8.01 -13.36
C LEU A 212 14.67 8.58 -13.24
N PHE A 213 15.61 7.91 -12.54
CA PHE A 213 17.02 8.27 -12.55
C PHE A 213 17.58 8.27 -13.98
N ALA A 214 17.28 7.22 -14.75
CA ALA A 214 17.70 7.11 -16.14
C ALA A 214 17.09 8.22 -17.01
N ALA A 215 15.79 8.51 -16.87
CA ALA A 215 15.10 9.58 -17.59
C ALA A 215 15.64 10.97 -17.21
N ALA A 216 16.04 11.16 -15.97
CA ALA A 216 16.67 12.38 -15.49
C ALA A 216 18.13 12.53 -15.95
N GLY A 217 18.77 11.48 -16.46
CA GLY A 217 20.19 11.47 -16.80
C GLY A 217 21.10 11.59 -15.57
N VAL A 218 20.62 11.14 -14.42
CA VAL A 218 21.33 11.18 -13.13
C VAL A 218 21.84 9.78 -12.80
N PRO A 219 23.12 9.58 -12.48
CA PRO A 219 23.63 8.28 -12.06
C PRO A 219 23.08 7.93 -10.67
N ILE A 220 22.80 6.64 -10.46
CA ILE A 220 22.35 6.13 -9.16
C ILE A 220 23.56 6.06 -8.21
N SER A 221 23.50 6.79 -7.09
CA SER A 221 24.54 6.69 -6.05
C SER A 221 24.41 5.38 -5.26
N PRO A 222 25.47 4.92 -4.56
CA PRO A 222 25.37 3.75 -3.68
C PRO A 222 24.28 3.87 -2.63
N GLU A 223 24.04 5.07 -2.09
CA GLU A 223 23.00 5.34 -1.11
C GLU A 223 21.60 5.19 -1.72
N ALA A 224 21.38 5.76 -2.89
CA ALA A 224 20.12 5.60 -3.62
C ALA A 224 19.89 4.12 -4.02
N ALA A 225 20.94 3.46 -4.50
CA ALA A 225 20.88 2.04 -4.87
C ALA A 225 20.49 1.16 -3.68
N HIS A 226 21.03 1.43 -2.49
CA HIS A 226 20.67 0.71 -1.26
C HIS A 226 19.17 0.83 -0.97
N CYS A 227 18.62 2.05 -0.97
CA CYS A 227 17.19 2.30 -0.73
C CYS A 227 16.31 1.60 -1.77
N LEU A 228 16.65 1.75 -3.06
CA LEU A 228 15.90 1.17 -4.18
C LEU A 228 15.98 -0.36 -4.22
N TYR A 229 17.09 -0.93 -3.76
CA TYR A 229 17.21 -2.38 -3.64
C TYR A 229 16.30 -2.92 -2.53
N VAL A 230 16.21 -2.23 -1.38
CA VAL A 230 15.24 -2.58 -0.33
C VAL A 230 13.82 -2.51 -0.86
N ALA A 231 13.45 -1.43 -1.56
CA ALA A 231 12.14 -1.29 -2.20
C ALA A 231 11.82 -2.51 -3.07
N GLN A 232 12.72 -2.85 -3.97
CA GLN A 232 12.51 -3.95 -4.92
C GLN A 232 12.40 -5.31 -4.23
N ILE A 233 13.28 -5.64 -3.28
CA ILE A 233 13.27 -6.97 -2.64
C ILE A 233 12.08 -7.17 -1.71
N THR A 234 11.59 -6.12 -1.07
CA THR A 234 10.42 -6.24 -0.19
C THR A 234 9.18 -6.57 -1.01
N ASP A 235 8.94 -5.86 -2.08
CA ASP A 235 7.73 -6.00 -2.88
C ASP A 235 7.75 -7.23 -3.79
N THR A 236 8.94 -7.72 -4.15
CA THR A 236 9.11 -9.00 -4.86
C THR A 236 9.27 -10.20 -3.92
N GLY A 237 9.26 -9.98 -2.59
CA GLY A 237 9.53 -11.02 -1.59
C GLY A 237 10.90 -11.69 -1.78
N GLY A 238 11.93 -10.92 -2.13
CA GLY A 238 13.24 -11.44 -2.52
C GLY A 238 13.16 -12.22 -3.84
N TYR A 239 12.45 -11.69 -4.83
CA TYR A 239 12.25 -12.25 -6.18
C TYR A 239 11.47 -13.57 -6.22
N ARG A 240 10.64 -13.85 -5.21
CA ARG A 240 9.83 -15.08 -5.12
C ARG A 240 8.38 -14.88 -5.52
N PHE A 241 7.87 -13.63 -5.53
CA PHE A 241 6.49 -13.35 -5.83
C PHE A 241 6.23 -13.29 -7.33
N SER A 242 4.97 -13.44 -7.73
CA SER A 242 4.53 -13.52 -9.12
C SER A 242 4.68 -12.22 -9.92
N ASN A 243 4.83 -11.07 -9.25
CA ASN A 243 5.12 -9.77 -9.85
C ASN A 243 6.58 -9.67 -10.34
N THR A 244 7.49 -10.53 -9.86
CA THR A 244 8.88 -10.57 -10.31
C THR A 244 8.96 -10.91 -11.80
N ASN A 245 9.71 -10.12 -12.54
CA ASN A 245 9.88 -10.28 -13.99
C ASN A 245 11.33 -10.02 -14.43
N ALA A 246 11.61 -10.13 -15.74
CA ALA A 246 12.96 -9.95 -16.27
C ALA A 246 13.50 -8.51 -16.07
N ARG A 247 12.62 -7.49 -15.97
CA ARG A 247 13.00 -6.12 -15.65
C ARG A 247 13.52 -6.04 -14.22
N SER A 248 12.83 -6.68 -13.27
CA SER A 248 13.25 -6.72 -11.87
C SER A 248 14.68 -7.23 -11.70
N HIS A 249 15.05 -8.30 -12.40
CA HIS A 249 16.42 -8.83 -12.34
C HIS A 249 17.45 -7.93 -13.02
N ARG A 250 17.09 -7.20 -14.10
CA ARG A 250 18.01 -6.24 -14.72
C ARG A 250 18.26 -5.05 -13.80
N ILE A 251 17.21 -4.53 -13.18
CA ILE A 251 17.32 -3.44 -12.17
C ILE A 251 18.15 -3.92 -10.99
N ALA A 252 17.94 -5.14 -10.49
CA ALA A 252 18.77 -5.69 -9.43
C ALA A 252 20.26 -5.72 -9.82
N ALA A 253 20.58 -6.13 -11.04
CA ALA A 253 21.97 -6.14 -11.52
C ALA A 253 22.56 -4.72 -11.56
N GLU A 254 21.79 -3.74 -12.06
CA GLU A 254 22.19 -2.33 -12.09
C GLU A 254 22.45 -1.77 -10.67
N LEU A 255 21.57 -2.08 -9.71
CA LEU A 255 21.74 -1.65 -8.31
C LEU A 255 22.97 -2.32 -7.66
N LEU A 256 23.25 -3.59 -7.97
CA LEU A 256 24.47 -4.28 -7.53
C LEU A 256 25.72 -3.65 -8.12
N GLU A 257 25.71 -3.27 -9.39
CA GLU A 257 26.81 -2.55 -10.07
C GLU A 257 27.03 -1.17 -9.42
N ALA A 258 25.97 -0.54 -8.91
CA ALA A 258 26.05 0.71 -8.13
C ALA A 258 26.63 0.53 -6.71
N GLY A 259 26.90 -0.71 -6.27
CA GLY A 259 27.60 -1.00 -5.04
C GLY A 259 26.76 -1.54 -3.88
N VAL A 260 25.57 -2.07 -4.17
CA VAL A 260 24.68 -2.65 -3.14
C VAL A 260 25.28 -3.92 -2.52
N ALA A 261 25.33 -3.97 -1.20
CA ALA A 261 25.68 -5.15 -0.42
C ALA A 261 24.47 -6.07 -0.21
N ALA A 262 24.02 -6.73 -1.27
CA ALA A 262 22.74 -7.47 -1.29
C ALA A 262 22.59 -8.51 -0.16
N ALA A 263 23.67 -9.23 0.18
CA ALA A 263 23.62 -10.24 1.23
C ALA A 263 23.33 -9.63 2.62
N GLU A 264 23.92 -8.47 2.91
CA GLU A 264 23.71 -7.76 4.18
C GLU A 264 22.27 -7.24 4.25
N ILE A 265 21.79 -6.62 3.17
CA ILE A 265 20.41 -6.11 3.10
C ILE A 265 19.39 -7.24 3.22
N CYS A 266 19.58 -8.35 2.50
CA CYS A 266 18.66 -9.48 2.60
C CYS A 266 18.62 -10.06 4.02
N CYS A 267 19.77 -10.15 4.70
CA CYS A 267 19.82 -10.57 6.09
C CYS A 267 19.04 -9.61 7.01
N GLU A 268 19.25 -8.30 6.87
CA GLU A 268 18.55 -7.29 7.68
C GLU A 268 17.04 -7.31 7.44
N VAL A 269 16.60 -7.41 6.18
CA VAL A 269 15.19 -7.32 5.81
C VAL A 269 14.43 -8.61 6.12
N PHE A 270 15.00 -9.80 5.85
CA PHE A 270 14.25 -11.04 5.88
C PHE A 270 14.65 -12.00 7.01
N GLU A 271 15.87 -11.89 7.54
CA GLU A 271 16.38 -12.89 8.48
C GLU A 271 16.50 -12.35 9.91
N CYS A 272 16.51 -11.02 10.09
CA CYS A 272 16.58 -10.40 11.40
C CYS A 272 15.21 -10.34 12.06
N ILE A 273 15.01 -11.21 13.06
CA ILE A 273 13.80 -11.23 13.88
C ILE A 273 14.13 -10.64 15.26
N SER A 274 13.38 -9.61 15.67
CA SER A 274 13.54 -9.06 17.01
C SER A 274 13.05 -10.04 18.10
N ARG A 275 13.63 -9.94 19.31
CA ARG A 275 13.20 -10.78 20.43
C ARG A 275 11.69 -10.74 20.68
N PRO A 276 11.00 -9.59 20.71
CA PRO A 276 9.55 -9.55 20.84
C PRO A 276 8.80 -10.28 19.73
N GLN A 277 9.24 -10.17 18.46
CA GLN A 277 8.65 -10.89 17.35
C GLN A 277 8.84 -12.41 17.49
N PHE A 278 10.03 -12.84 17.91
CA PHE A 278 10.32 -14.25 18.17
C PHE A 278 9.45 -14.80 19.31
N GLU A 279 9.30 -14.05 20.41
CA GLU A 279 8.46 -14.45 21.53
C GLU A 279 6.97 -14.49 21.13
N LEU A 280 6.51 -13.53 20.30
CA LEU A 280 5.16 -13.56 19.74
C LEU A 280 4.93 -14.78 18.85
N LEU A 281 5.88 -15.07 17.95
CA LEU A 281 5.82 -16.26 17.09
C LEU A 281 5.72 -17.54 17.94
N ARG A 282 6.53 -17.66 18.99
CA ARG A 282 6.47 -18.80 19.93
C ARG A 282 5.08 -18.92 20.55
N LEU A 283 4.49 -17.80 21.03
CA LEU A 283 3.15 -17.81 21.63
C LEU A 283 2.06 -18.22 20.62
N VAL A 284 2.18 -17.75 19.37
CA VAL A 284 1.26 -18.13 18.28
C VAL A 284 1.37 -19.63 18.01
N LEU A 285 2.59 -20.16 17.89
CA LEU A 285 2.81 -21.59 17.63
C LEU A 285 2.34 -22.47 18.80
N ASP A 286 2.56 -22.04 20.05
CA ASP A 286 2.10 -22.75 21.26
C ASP A 286 0.57 -22.83 21.36
N ARG A 287 -0.13 -21.88 20.76
CA ARG A 287 -1.62 -21.80 20.76
C ARG A 287 -2.26 -22.23 19.45
N MET A 288 -1.47 -22.66 18.49
CA MET A 288 -1.97 -23.08 17.20
C MET A 288 -2.72 -24.40 17.31
N GLU A 289 -3.95 -24.42 16.84
CA GLU A 289 -4.74 -25.64 16.70
C GLU A 289 -4.93 -25.99 15.23
N LEU A 290 -4.86 -27.30 14.94
CA LEU A 290 -5.04 -27.83 13.60
C LEU A 290 -6.40 -28.53 13.53
N GLU A 291 -7.21 -28.15 12.54
CA GLU A 291 -8.50 -28.72 12.23
C GLU A 291 -8.56 -29.28 10.80
N ALA A 292 -9.65 -29.98 10.50
CA ALA A 292 -9.90 -30.54 9.18
C ALA A 292 -8.74 -31.39 8.64
N ASP A 293 -8.25 -32.33 9.45
CA ASP A 293 -7.11 -33.21 9.14
C ASP A 293 -5.82 -32.41 8.80
N GLY A 294 -5.56 -31.33 9.54
CA GLY A 294 -4.37 -30.49 9.38
C GLY A 294 -4.43 -29.50 8.21
N ARG A 295 -5.60 -29.35 7.58
CA ARG A 295 -5.77 -28.40 6.46
C ARG A 295 -6.12 -26.98 6.89
N VAL A 296 -6.54 -26.78 8.13
CA VAL A 296 -6.85 -25.48 8.73
C VAL A 296 -6.03 -25.33 10.00
N ALA A 297 -5.33 -24.22 10.14
CA ALA A 297 -4.64 -23.80 11.34
C ALA A 297 -5.23 -22.49 11.84
N HIS A 298 -5.50 -22.40 13.16
CA HIS A 298 -5.93 -21.15 13.80
C HIS A 298 -5.27 -20.99 15.17
N THR A 299 -5.27 -19.75 15.67
CA THR A 299 -4.80 -19.38 17.00
C THR A 299 -5.69 -18.28 17.58
N TRP A 300 -5.74 -18.14 18.90
CA TRP A 300 -6.48 -17.10 19.62
C TRP A 300 -5.62 -16.44 20.73
#